data_6f6470e0bcb96765f220f205756b4908
#
_entry.id   6f6470e0bcb96765f220f205756b4908
#
_cell.length_a   1.000
_cell.length_b   1.000
_cell.length_c   1.000
_cell.angle_alpha   90.00
_cell.angle_beta   90.00
_cell.angle_gamma   90.00
#
_symmetry.space_group_name_H-M   'P 1'
#
loop_
_entity.id
_entity.type
_entity.pdbx_description
1 polymer ?
#
loop_
_entity_poly.entity_id
_entity_poly.type
_entity_poly.pdbx_seq_one_letter_code
_entity_poly.pdbx_strand_id
1 'polypeptide(L)'
;MKVKVKTKAVAYLRTSSATNGDGDSQVRQRAAIAAFSKTAGFELVDEFADVAVSGADPIESREGFAHLLDRIEGNGVRIVIIEDASRLARQLVTQELAILALIARGVRVLTANGDDLTDDSDPSRVMMRQIAGCVYRKIKPARSDGEVRPRWRAN
;
A
#
# COMPACT_ATOMS: atom_id res chain seq x y z
N MET A 1 -5.24 -35.91 3.38
CA MET A 1 -4.60 -34.61 3.78
C MET A 1 -5.44 -33.46 3.27
N LYS A 2 -5.96 -32.66 4.16
CA LYS A 2 -6.56 -31.37 3.73
C LYS A 2 -5.42 -30.42 3.33
N VAL A 3 -5.27 -30.14 2.06
CA VAL A 3 -4.38 -29.06 1.59
C VAL A 3 -4.92 -27.76 2.17
N LYS A 4 -4.19 -27.17 3.12
CA LYS A 4 -4.54 -25.87 3.68
C LYS A 4 -4.28 -24.83 2.58
N VAL A 5 -5.33 -24.38 1.93
CA VAL A 5 -5.25 -23.30 0.93
C VAL A 5 -4.75 -22.04 1.63
N LYS A 6 -3.57 -21.57 1.24
CA LYS A 6 -3.01 -20.33 1.78
C LYS A 6 -3.74 -19.13 1.18
N THR A 7 -3.96 -18.11 1.99
CA THR A 7 -4.50 -16.84 1.52
C THR A 7 -3.46 -16.12 0.65
N LYS A 8 -3.86 -15.73 -0.54
CA LYS A 8 -2.99 -15.01 -1.47
C LYS A 8 -2.75 -13.58 -1.02
N ALA A 9 -1.52 -13.14 -1.12
CA ALA A 9 -1.08 -11.79 -0.80
C ALA A 9 -0.14 -11.26 -1.87
N VAL A 10 -0.02 -9.94 -1.95
CA VAL A 10 0.96 -9.25 -2.80
C VAL A 10 1.87 -8.40 -1.93
N ALA A 11 3.10 -8.21 -2.37
CA ALA A 11 4.08 -7.37 -1.70
C ALA A 11 4.16 -6.01 -2.39
N TYR A 12 4.36 -4.95 -1.59
CA TYR A 12 4.68 -3.63 -2.11
C TYR A 12 5.96 -3.11 -1.45
N LEU A 13 6.88 -2.64 -2.28
CA LEU A 13 8.17 -2.08 -1.88
C LEU A 13 8.32 -0.66 -2.42
N ARG A 14 9.04 0.18 -1.69
CA ARG A 14 9.44 1.51 -2.18
C ARG A 14 10.84 1.83 -1.71
N THR A 15 11.65 2.33 -2.63
CA THR A 15 12.97 2.89 -2.35
C THR A 15 13.05 4.34 -2.84
N SER A 16 13.79 5.19 -2.11
CA SER A 16 13.88 6.63 -2.39
C SER A 16 14.97 6.99 -3.38
N SER A 17 15.92 6.11 -3.64
CA SER A 17 16.98 6.34 -4.61
C SER A 17 17.34 5.08 -5.40
N ALA A 18 17.93 5.26 -6.56
CA ALA A 18 18.39 4.16 -7.43
C ALA A 18 19.86 3.80 -7.19
N THR A 19 20.51 4.34 -6.15
CA THR A 19 21.91 4.07 -5.84
C THR A 19 22.12 2.72 -5.13
N ASN A 20 23.37 2.25 -5.08
CA ASN A 20 23.73 0.92 -4.55
C ASN A 20 23.22 0.62 -3.14
N GLY A 21 23.04 1.63 -2.28
CA GLY A 21 22.44 1.46 -0.95
C GLY A 21 20.97 1.05 -0.97
N ASP A 22 20.26 1.28 -2.07
CA ASP A 22 18.83 0.93 -2.19
C ASP A 22 18.60 -0.48 -2.72
N GLY A 23 19.57 -1.07 -3.39
CA GLY A 23 19.54 -2.50 -3.70
C GLY A 23 19.44 -3.33 -2.42
N ASP A 24 20.24 -2.96 -1.41
CA ASP A 24 20.16 -3.58 -0.08
C ASP A 24 18.82 -3.33 0.61
N SER A 25 18.23 -2.14 0.43
CA SER A 25 16.91 -1.83 0.96
C SER A 25 15.81 -2.70 0.35
N GLN A 26 15.82 -2.92 -0.97
CA GLN A 26 14.88 -3.83 -1.63
C GLN A 26 15.02 -5.26 -1.14
N VAL A 27 16.26 -5.76 -1.06
CA VAL A 27 16.55 -7.11 -0.55
C VAL A 27 16.05 -7.27 0.87
N ARG A 28 16.30 -6.30 1.74
CA ARG A 28 15.83 -6.31 3.13
C ARG A 28 14.30 -6.32 3.22
N GLN A 29 13.63 -5.43 2.48
CA GLN A 29 12.17 -5.36 2.46
C GLN A 29 11.56 -6.69 1.99
N ARG A 30 12.08 -7.24 0.91
CA ARG A 30 11.62 -8.50 0.33
C ARG A 30 11.82 -9.66 1.30
N ALA A 31 12.96 -9.72 1.97
CA ALA A 31 13.25 -10.75 2.97
C ALA A 31 12.31 -10.66 4.19
N ALA A 32 12.06 -9.45 4.69
CA ALA A 32 11.15 -9.23 5.82
C ALA A 32 9.71 -9.63 5.47
N ILE A 33 9.23 -9.24 4.30
CA ILE A 33 7.89 -9.58 3.81
C ILE A 33 7.75 -11.10 3.61
N ALA A 34 8.75 -11.74 3.01
CA ALA A 34 8.74 -13.19 2.78
C ALA A 34 8.71 -13.97 4.10
N ALA A 35 9.52 -13.57 5.08
CA ALA A 35 9.55 -14.20 6.40
C ALA A 35 8.21 -14.07 7.12
N PHE A 36 7.61 -12.88 7.12
CA PHE A 36 6.30 -12.66 7.70
C PHE A 36 5.22 -13.49 7.00
N SER A 37 5.19 -13.48 5.68
CA SER A 37 4.22 -14.24 4.88
C SER A 37 4.26 -15.73 5.18
N LYS A 38 5.46 -16.29 5.31
CA LYS A 38 5.66 -17.68 5.65
C LYS A 38 5.11 -18.01 7.04
N THR A 39 5.41 -17.18 8.03
CA THR A 39 4.96 -17.36 9.42
C THR A 39 3.44 -17.19 9.54
N ALA A 40 2.88 -16.19 8.88
CA ALA A 40 1.45 -15.88 8.94
C ALA A 40 0.58 -16.77 8.03
N GLY A 41 1.19 -17.60 7.18
CA GLY A 41 0.47 -18.53 6.30
C GLY A 41 -0.08 -17.90 5.02
N PHE A 42 0.53 -16.82 4.55
CA PHE A 42 0.20 -16.22 3.26
C PHE A 42 1.03 -16.82 2.12
N GLU A 43 0.48 -16.75 0.93
CA GLU A 43 1.18 -17.05 -0.33
C GLU A 43 1.39 -15.75 -1.11
N LEU A 44 2.65 -15.33 -1.25
CA LEU A 44 2.99 -14.18 -2.10
C LEU A 44 2.87 -14.58 -3.57
N VAL A 45 1.94 -13.96 -4.28
CA VAL A 45 1.65 -14.27 -5.68
C VAL A 45 2.17 -13.21 -6.64
N ASP A 46 2.50 -12.02 -6.15
CA ASP A 46 3.04 -10.93 -6.96
C ASP A 46 3.78 -9.90 -6.07
N GLU A 47 4.58 -9.05 -6.71
CA GLU A 47 5.34 -7.99 -6.07
C GLU A 47 5.26 -6.73 -6.93
N PHE A 48 5.06 -5.59 -6.29
CA PHE A 48 5.05 -4.26 -6.92
C PHE A 48 6.07 -3.38 -6.22
N ALA A 49 6.80 -2.58 -6.99
CA ALA A 49 7.84 -1.73 -6.45
C ALA A 49 7.86 -0.36 -7.14
N ASP A 50 8.06 0.67 -6.33
CA ASP A 50 8.40 2.01 -6.79
C ASP A 50 9.86 2.31 -6.41
N VAL A 51 10.73 2.24 -7.40
CA VAL A 51 12.18 2.46 -7.24
C VAL A 51 12.51 3.91 -7.58
N ALA A 52 13.36 4.52 -6.75
CA ALA A 52 13.73 5.93 -6.86
C ALA A 52 12.54 6.90 -6.77
N VAL A 53 11.57 6.55 -5.93
CA VAL A 53 10.36 7.37 -5.67
C VAL A 53 10.39 7.84 -4.23
N SER A 54 10.35 9.16 -4.03
CA SER A 54 10.33 9.75 -2.70
C SER A 54 9.05 9.37 -1.92
N GLY A 55 9.19 9.19 -0.62
CA GLY A 55 8.03 9.05 0.27
C GLY A 55 7.15 10.30 0.35
N ALA A 56 7.64 11.43 -0.13
CA ALA A 56 6.88 12.68 -0.27
C ALA A 56 6.12 12.79 -1.59
N ASP A 57 6.44 11.96 -2.59
CA ASP A 57 5.75 11.97 -3.86
C ASP A 57 4.29 11.52 -3.69
N PRO A 58 3.33 12.17 -4.38
CA PRO A 58 1.95 11.79 -4.33
C PRO A 58 1.75 10.31 -4.72
N ILE A 59 0.85 9.64 -4.02
CA ILE A 59 0.58 8.21 -4.28
C ILE A 59 0.07 7.99 -5.72
N GLU A 60 -0.63 8.97 -6.26
CA GLU A 60 -1.22 8.94 -7.60
C GLU A 60 -0.16 8.94 -8.72
N SER A 61 1.02 9.48 -8.45
CA SER A 61 2.11 9.54 -9.43
C SER A 61 2.98 8.28 -9.45
N ARG A 62 2.73 7.34 -8.54
CA ARG A 62 3.53 6.12 -8.39
C ARG A 62 3.03 5.02 -9.30
N GLU A 63 3.85 4.65 -10.26
CA GLU A 63 3.52 3.63 -11.25
C GLU A 63 3.36 2.24 -10.62
N GLY A 64 4.26 1.85 -9.71
CA GLY A 64 4.18 0.56 -9.01
C GLY A 64 2.92 0.44 -8.16
N PHE A 65 2.54 1.50 -7.46
CA PHE A 65 1.30 1.52 -6.68
C PHE A 65 0.05 1.46 -7.60
N ALA A 66 0.08 2.12 -8.74
CA ALA A 66 -1.01 2.04 -9.73
C ALA A 66 -1.18 0.60 -10.25
N HIS A 67 -0.09 -0.08 -10.56
CA HIS A 67 -0.12 -1.48 -10.99
C HIS A 67 -0.63 -2.41 -9.88
N LEU A 68 -0.26 -2.13 -8.62
CA LEU A 68 -0.81 -2.84 -7.46
C LEU A 68 -2.35 -2.72 -7.40
N LEU A 69 -2.89 -1.52 -7.57
CA LEU A 69 -4.34 -1.31 -7.58
C LEU A 69 -5.02 -2.05 -8.73
N ASP A 70 -4.43 -2.01 -9.92
CA ASP A 70 -4.94 -2.77 -11.07
C ASP A 70 -4.97 -4.28 -10.80
N ARG A 71 -3.92 -4.81 -10.17
CA ARG A 71 -3.84 -6.23 -9.80
C ARG A 71 -4.93 -6.63 -8.81
N ILE A 72 -5.17 -5.80 -7.81
CA ILE A 72 -6.22 -6.01 -6.80
C ILE A 72 -7.59 -6.04 -7.45
N GLU A 73 -7.89 -5.09 -8.31
CA GLU A 73 -9.17 -4.99 -9.01
C GLU A 73 -9.42 -6.18 -9.95
N GLY A 74 -8.36 -6.68 -10.61
CA GLY A 74 -8.45 -7.74 -11.60
C GLY A 74 -8.57 -9.17 -11.04
N ASN A 75 -7.96 -9.47 -9.90
CA ASN A 75 -7.69 -10.85 -9.47
C ASN A 75 -8.17 -11.24 -8.07
N GLY A 76 -8.88 -10.38 -7.39
CA GLY A 76 -9.47 -10.71 -6.09
C GLY A 76 -8.49 -10.88 -4.93
N VAL A 77 -7.20 -10.52 -5.08
CA VAL A 77 -6.26 -10.48 -3.97
C VAL A 77 -6.65 -9.34 -3.03
N ARG A 78 -6.69 -9.61 -1.72
CA ARG A 78 -7.17 -8.66 -0.72
C ARG A 78 -6.20 -8.43 0.42
N ILE A 79 -4.97 -8.92 0.30
CA ILE A 79 -3.90 -8.73 1.29
C ILE A 79 -2.70 -8.10 0.60
N VAL A 80 -2.27 -6.94 1.12
CA VAL A 80 -1.02 -6.27 0.74
C VAL A 80 -0.08 -6.31 1.94
N ILE A 81 1.15 -6.71 1.73
CA ILE A 81 2.18 -6.78 2.77
C ILE A 81 3.30 -5.82 2.42
N ILE A 82 3.67 -4.99 3.37
CA ILE A 82 4.75 -4.02 3.30
C ILE A 82 5.73 -4.21 4.46
N GLU A 83 6.94 -3.71 4.36
CA GLU A 83 7.89 -3.78 5.47
C GLU A 83 7.37 -2.98 6.67
N ASP A 84 7.03 -1.72 6.44
CA ASP A 84 6.46 -0.80 7.42
C ASP A 84 5.64 0.31 6.73
N ALA A 85 4.93 1.12 7.51
CA ALA A 85 4.06 2.19 6.98
C ALA A 85 4.81 3.25 6.17
N SER A 86 6.10 3.47 6.43
CA SER A 86 6.92 4.44 5.69
C SER A 86 7.09 4.07 4.21
N ARG A 87 6.86 2.80 3.85
CA ARG A 87 6.90 2.35 2.44
C ARG A 87 5.71 2.85 1.64
N LEU A 88 4.58 3.07 2.29
CA LEU A 88 3.46 3.77 1.65
C LEU A 88 3.81 5.25 1.45
N ALA A 89 4.19 5.95 2.50
CA ALA A 89 4.66 7.32 2.43
C ALA A 89 5.37 7.71 3.72
N ARG A 90 6.21 8.75 3.67
CA ARG A 90 6.82 9.35 4.86
C ARG A 90 5.86 10.28 5.57
N GLN A 91 5.03 11.00 4.82
CA GLN A 91 4.03 11.90 5.37
C GLN A 91 2.77 11.13 5.79
N LEU A 92 2.31 11.39 7.00
CA LEU A 92 1.16 10.70 7.58
C LEU A 92 -0.12 10.84 6.73
N VAL A 93 -0.38 12.04 6.22
CA VAL A 93 -1.56 12.29 5.36
C VAL A 93 -1.51 11.42 4.10
N THR A 94 -0.36 11.34 3.44
CA THR A 94 -0.18 10.50 2.24
C THR A 94 -0.29 9.01 2.57
N GLN A 95 0.23 8.57 3.71
CA GLN A 95 0.04 7.20 4.19
C GLN A 95 -1.45 6.86 4.34
N GLU A 96 -2.18 7.70 5.07
CA GLU A 96 -3.60 7.44 5.33
C GLU A 96 -4.45 7.50 4.05
N LEU A 97 -4.09 8.34 3.09
CA LEU A 97 -4.76 8.35 1.79
C LEU A 97 -4.54 7.06 1.01
N ALA A 98 -3.32 6.53 1.02
CA ALA A 98 -3.01 5.23 0.41
C ALA A 98 -3.80 4.09 1.08
N ILE A 99 -3.84 4.09 2.41
CA ILE A 99 -4.59 3.10 3.19
C ILE A 99 -6.10 3.19 2.87
N LEU A 100 -6.66 4.40 2.82
CA LEU A 100 -8.06 4.61 2.44
C LEU A 100 -8.39 4.08 1.05
N ALA A 101 -7.49 4.29 0.08
CA ALA A 101 -7.65 3.77 -1.28
C ALA A 101 -7.71 2.23 -1.30
N LEU A 102 -6.93 1.57 -0.46
CA LEU A 102 -6.91 0.12 -0.32
C LEU A 102 -8.13 -0.40 0.46
N ILE A 103 -8.51 0.26 1.55
CA ILE A 103 -9.72 -0.08 2.32
C ILE A 103 -10.96 0.01 1.43
N ALA A 104 -11.06 1.03 0.58
CA ALA A 104 -12.18 1.21 -0.34
C ALA A 104 -12.34 0.04 -1.33
N ARG A 105 -11.27 -0.74 -1.53
CA ARG A 105 -11.24 -1.96 -2.36
C ARG A 105 -11.36 -3.25 -1.55
N GLY A 106 -11.62 -3.16 -0.26
CA GLY A 106 -11.71 -4.30 0.64
C GLY A 106 -10.37 -4.97 0.95
N VAL A 107 -9.26 -4.23 0.83
CA VAL A 107 -7.90 -4.75 1.03
C VAL A 107 -7.43 -4.48 2.46
N ARG A 108 -6.78 -5.47 3.05
CA ARG A 108 -6.03 -5.32 4.29
C ARG A 108 -4.56 -5.05 3.99
N VAL A 109 -3.96 -4.14 4.74
CA VAL A 109 -2.54 -3.81 4.64
C VAL A 109 -1.83 -4.25 5.91
N LEU A 110 -0.93 -5.21 5.78
CA LEU A 110 -0.16 -5.77 6.88
C LEU A 110 1.30 -5.35 6.76
N THR A 111 1.94 -5.12 7.91
CA THR A 111 3.38 -4.90 7.97
C THR A 111 4.13 -6.19 8.28
N ALA A 112 5.41 -6.23 7.97
CA ALA A 112 6.28 -7.36 8.31
C ALA A 112 6.42 -7.60 9.82
N ASN A 113 6.04 -6.61 10.64
CA ASN A 113 5.97 -6.75 12.10
C ASN A 113 4.65 -7.35 12.60
N GLY A 114 3.69 -7.58 11.72
CA GLY A 114 2.38 -8.14 12.05
C GLY A 114 1.28 -7.12 12.34
N ASP A 115 1.57 -5.82 12.21
CA ASP A 115 0.55 -4.77 12.37
C ASP A 115 -0.42 -4.77 11.19
N ASP A 116 -1.70 -4.58 11.47
CA ASP A 116 -2.72 -4.33 10.46
C ASP A 116 -3.02 -2.82 10.38
N LEU A 117 -2.52 -2.16 9.34
CA LEU A 117 -2.72 -0.72 9.16
C LEU A 117 -4.16 -0.36 8.77
N THR A 118 -4.96 -1.32 8.38
CA THR A 118 -6.36 -1.16 8.00
C THR A 118 -7.34 -1.47 9.14
N ASP A 119 -6.83 -1.88 10.28
CA ASP A 119 -7.63 -2.14 11.48
C ASP A 119 -8.22 -0.83 12.02
N ASP A 120 -9.53 -0.79 12.19
CA ASP A 120 -10.30 0.34 12.73
C ASP A 120 -10.75 0.12 14.18
N SER A 121 -10.20 -0.86 14.86
CA SER A 121 -10.41 -1.03 16.30
C SER A 121 -9.71 0.05 17.13
N ASP A 122 -8.68 0.71 16.58
CA ASP A 122 -7.99 1.85 17.20
C ASP A 122 -8.66 3.17 16.81
N PRO A 123 -9.37 3.85 17.76
CA PRO A 123 -10.02 5.14 17.48
C PRO A 123 -9.08 6.23 16.99
N SER A 124 -7.82 6.22 17.42
CA SER A 124 -6.83 7.20 17.00
C SER A 124 -6.52 7.05 15.50
N ARG A 125 -6.38 5.83 15.01
CA ARG A 125 -6.19 5.56 13.58
C ARG A 125 -7.39 6.02 12.75
N VAL A 126 -8.58 5.71 13.19
CA VAL A 126 -9.83 6.12 12.51
C VAL A 126 -9.90 7.63 12.41
N MET A 127 -9.62 8.33 13.52
CA MET A 127 -9.61 9.79 13.56
C MET A 127 -8.57 10.38 12.60
N MET A 128 -7.35 9.85 12.57
CA MET A 128 -6.31 10.31 11.67
C MET A 128 -6.69 10.14 10.20
N ARG A 129 -7.34 9.03 9.84
CA ARG A 129 -7.87 8.82 8.48
C ARG A 129 -8.95 9.83 8.11
N GLN A 130 -9.84 10.13 9.02
CA GLN A 130 -10.89 11.13 8.80
C GLN A 130 -10.30 12.52 8.59
N ILE A 131 -9.31 12.91 9.39
CA ILE A 131 -8.60 14.18 9.25
C ILE A 131 -7.86 14.23 7.92
N ALA A 132 -7.12 13.20 7.56
CA ALA A 132 -6.42 13.11 6.29
C ALA A 132 -7.37 13.25 5.09
N GLY A 133 -8.51 12.58 5.13
CA GLY A 133 -9.54 12.69 4.11
C GLY A 133 -10.15 14.09 3.99
N CYS A 134 -10.34 14.78 5.11
CA CYS A 134 -10.82 16.17 5.13
C CYS A 134 -9.80 17.14 4.55
N VAL A 135 -8.53 17.02 4.97
CA VAL A 135 -7.42 17.84 4.46
C VAL A 135 -7.27 17.67 2.95
N TYR A 136 -7.31 16.45 2.48
CA TYR A 136 -7.20 16.14 1.05
C TYR A 136 -8.31 16.81 0.23
N ARG A 137 -9.55 16.73 0.68
CA ARG A 137 -10.69 17.37 0.00
C ARG A 137 -10.59 18.88 -0.06
N LYS A 138 -9.99 19.53 0.95
CA LYS A 138 -9.78 20.97 0.98
C LYS A 138 -8.64 21.45 0.09
N ILE A 139 -7.57 20.66 -0.02
CA ILE A 139 -6.37 21.02 -0.78
C ILE A 139 -6.56 20.74 -2.26
N LYS A 140 -7.31 19.70 -2.61
CA LYS A 140 -7.53 19.34 -4.01
C LYS A 140 -8.54 20.31 -4.64
N PRO A 141 -8.17 21.03 -5.71
CA PRO A 141 -9.12 21.91 -6.39
C PRO A 141 -10.31 21.10 -6.94
N ALA A 142 -11.47 21.73 -7.01
CA ALA A 142 -12.62 21.17 -7.69
C ALA A 142 -12.22 20.76 -9.10
N ARG A 143 -12.57 19.55 -9.53
CA ARG A 143 -12.24 19.05 -10.86
C ARG A 143 -12.90 19.90 -11.92
N SER A 144 -12.12 20.33 -12.89
CA SER A 144 -12.68 20.80 -14.17
C SER A 144 -13.25 19.58 -14.92
N ASP A 145 -14.40 19.72 -15.52
CA ASP A 145 -14.99 18.71 -16.39
C ASP A 145 -13.97 18.34 -17.49
N GLY A 146 -13.48 17.12 -17.49
CA GLY A 146 -12.48 16.62 -18.43
C GLY A 146 -11.20 16.09 -17.82
N GLU A 147 -11.02 16.20 -16.50
CA GLU A 147 -9.85 15.64 -15.83
C GLU A 147 -9.93 14.12 -15.76
N VAL A 148 -8.94 13.42 -16.30
CA VAL A 148 -8.83 11.97 -16.23
C VAL A 148 -8.79 11.55 -14.76
N ARG A 149 -9.72 10.72 -14.33
CA ARG A 149 -9.73 10.18 -12.97
C ARG A 149 -8.42 9.45 -12.71
N PRO A 150 -7.72 9.71 -11.59
CA PRO A 150 -6.61 8.86 -11.20
C PRO A 150 -7.07 7.40 -11.18
N ARG A 151 -6.23 6.52 -11.68
CA ARG A 151 -6.55 5.10 -11.85
C ARG A 151 -6.98 4.39 -10.55
N TRP A 152 -6.52 4.90 -9.42
CA TRP A 152 -6.84 4.38 -8.09
C TRP A 152 -8.21 4.83 -7.54
N ARG A 153 -8.89 5.74 -8.24
CA ARG A 153 -10.26 6.14 -7.92
C ARG A 153 -11.26 5.42 -8.82
N ALA A 154 -11.28 4.11 -8.75
CA ALA A 154 -12.41 3.37 -9.32
C ALA A 154 -13.69 3.63 -8.48
N ASN A 155 -14.82 3.63 -9.14
CA ASN A 155 -16.15 3.89 -8.59
C ASN A 155 -16.45 3.10 -7.31
#